data_b7a13ca6178b0ef5357eddbd404ebfe7
#
_entry.id   b7a13ca6178b0ef5357eddbd404ebfe7
#
_cell.length_a   1.000
_cell.length_b   1.000
_cell.length_c   1.000
_cell.angle_alpha   90.00
_cell.angle_beta   90.00
_cell.angle_gamma   90.00
#
_symmetry.space_group_name_H-M   'P 1'
#
loop_
_entity.id
_entity.type
_entity.pdbx_description
1 polymer ?
#
loop_
_entity_poly.entity_id
_entity_poly.type
_entity_poly.pdbx_seq_one_letter_code
_entity_poly.pdbx_strand_id
1 'polypeptide(L)'
;MTCWLICLLFFQIMTAQETGAWIRINQAGYLPGDIKVAVLISKEEASPVAFRVLDMRTDACVFSGSVEEGTIKEVPAVKWGMASAFRLDFSELKEEGGYRVVTDIPGKGTVESPAFRIGAEVYEGTADFLLTYMRQQRCGDNPFLDTLCHQNDGYIVLHPERTGEKIDVRGGWHDATDYLQYLTTSANATFQMMFAYTQAEDK
;
A
#
# COMPACT_ATOMS: atom_id res chain seq x y z
N MET A 1 -59.70 -29.19 0.59
CA MET A 1 -59.37 -27.75 0.80
C MET A 1 -57.94 -27.69 1.33
N THR A 2 -57.00 -27.52 0.45
CA THR A 2 -55.55 -27.44 0.77
C THR A 2 -55.14 -25.97 0.77
N CYS A 3 -54.83 -25.46 1.96
CA CYS A 3 -54.40 -24.10 2.19
C CYS A 3 -52.89 -23.99 1.86
N TRP A 4 -52.53 -23.27 0.81
CA TRP A 4 -51.15 -22.98 0.47
C TRP A 4 -50.73 -21.73 1.23
N LEU A 5 -49.86 -21.89 2.24
CA LEU A 5 -49.19 -20.78 2.91
C LEU A 5 -48.02 -20.35 2.02
N ILE A 6 -48.17 -19.20 1.36
CA ILE A 6 -47.05 -18.50 0.65
C ILE A 6 -46.25 -17.75 1.69
N CYS A 7 -45.08 -18.30 2.04
CA CYS A 7 -44.09 -17.62 2.88
C CYS A 7 -43.30 -16.61 1.99
N LEU A 8 -43.67 -15.34 2.02
CA LEU A 8 -42.92 -14.26 1.39
C LEU A 8 -41.68 -13.96 2.22
N LEU A 9 -40.55 -14.53 1.84
CA LEU A 9 -39.23 -14.13 2.33
C LEU A 9 -38.91 -12.76 1.78
N PHE A 10 -39.06 -11.72 2.61
CA PHE A 10 -38.51 -10.40 2.34
C PHE A 10 -36.97 -10.50 2.48
N PHE A 11 -36.28 -10.67 1.37
CA PHE A 11 -34.85 -10.39 1.30
C PHE A 11 -34.68 -8.85 1.39
N GLN A 12 -34.38 -8.34 2.57
CA GLN A 12 -33.86 -6.99 2.69
C GLN A 12 -32.46 -6.98 2.09
N ILE A 13 -32.34 -6.47 0.87
CA ILE A 13 -31.07 -6.09 0.30
C ILE A 13 -30.59 -4.89 1.14
N MET A 14 -29.72 -5.16 2.10
CA MET A 14 -28.98 -4.08 2.75
C MET A 14 -27.99 -3.54 1.71
N THR A 15 -28.39 -2.50 0.99
CA THR A 15 -27.44 -1.68 0.25
C THR A 15 -26.53 -1.03 1.26
N ALA A 16 -25.28 -1.46 1.30
CA ALA A 16 -24.26 -0.71 2.03
C ALA A 16 -24.24 0.71 1.46
N GLN A 17 -24.69 1.67 2.27
CA GLN A 17 -24.68 3.07 1.88
C GLN A 17 -23.20 3.45 1.72
N GLU A 18 -22.79 3.83 0.49
CA GLU A 18 -21.44 4.35 0.28
C GLU A 18 -21.28 5.61 1.11
N THR A 19 -20.52 5.51 2.18
CA THR A 19 -20.29 6.63 3.12
C THR A 19 -19.53 7.79 2.46
N GLY A 20 -18.94 7.57 1.29
CA GLY A 20 -18.06 8.53 0.64
C GLY A 20 -16.83 8.89 1.48
N ALA A 21 -16.52 8.07 2.48
CA ALA A 21 -15.38 8.21 3.38
C ALA A 21 -14.63 6.87 3.53
N TRP A 22 -13.32 6.93 3.73
CA TRP A 22 -12.45 5.76 3.85
C TRP A 22 -11.34 6.00 4.86
N ILE A 23 -10.96 4.94 5.58
CA ILE A 23 -9.74 4.92 6.37
C ILE A 23 -8.65 4.19 5.57
N ARG A 24 -7.52 4.85 5.36
CA ARG A 24 -6.31 4.29 4.74
C ARG A 24 -5.30 3.96 5.83
N ILE A 25 -4.66 2.82 5.69
CA ILE A 25 -3.73 2.26 6.67
C ILE A 25 -2.55 1.62 5.94
N ASN A 26 -1.39 1.54 6.58
CA ASN A 26 -0.29 0.74 6.08
C ASN A 26 -0.64 -0.76 6.17
N GLN A 27 -0.92 -1.38 5.03
CA GLN A 27 -1.30 -2.79 4.96
C GLN A 27 -0.12 -3.75 5.12
N ALA A 28 1.12 -3.27 4.97
CA ALA A 28 2.30 -4.07 5.32
C ALA A 28 2.42 -4.30 6.83
N GLY A 29 1.79 -3.42 7.64
CA GLY A 29 1.80 -3.50 9.09
C GLY A 29 2.77 -2.50 9.74
N TYR A 30 2.96 -2.63 11.04
CA TYR A 30 3.79 -1.75 11.85
C TYR A 30 4.61 -2.57 12.85
N LEU A 31 5.84 -2.14 13.12
CA LEU A 31 6.57 -2.62 14.28
C LEU A 31 5.93 -2.05 15.56
N PRO A 32 6.03 -2.74 16.72
CA PRO A 32 5.46 -2.26 17.97
C PRO A 32 5.87 -0.84 18.37
N GLY A 33 7.13 -0.45 18.08
CA GLY A 33 7.70 0.86 18.38
C GLY A 33 7.48 1.95 17.32
N ASP A 34 6.87 1.62 16.17
CA ASP A 34 6.68 2.57 15.07
C ASP A 34 5.65 3.66 15.40
N ILE A 35 5.75 4.78 14.68
CA ILE A 35 4.67 5.74 14.55
C ILE A 35 3.55 5.11 13.73
N LYS A 36 2.36 4.98 14.31
CA LYS A 36 1.20 4.33 13.71
C LYS A 36 0.08 5.33 13.49
N VAL A 37 -0.16 5.66 12.21
CA VAL A 37 -1.18 6.63 11.82
C VAL A 37 -2.03 6.05 10.70
N ALA A 38 -3.36 6.06 10.90
CA ALA A 38 -4.33 5.89 9.83
C ALA A 38 -4.76 7.25 9.28
N VAL A 39 -5.23 7.29 8.04
CA VAL A 39 -5.75 8.50 7.41
C VAL A 39 -7.21 8.30 7.04
N LEU A 40 -8.09 9.03 7.68
CA LEU A 40 -9.49 9.15 7.28
C LEU A 40 -9.59 10.23 6.20
N ILE A 41 -10.21 9.90 5.08
CA ILE A 41 -10.51 10.83 3.98
C ILE A 41 -12.00 10.78 3.66
N SER A 42 -12.58 11.91 3.30
CA SER A 42 -13.99 12.01 2.93
C SER A 42 -14.20 12.94 1.75
N LYS A 43 -15.09 12.55 0.83
CA LYS A 43 -15.55 13.39 -0.29
C LYS A 43 -16.39 14.58 0.13
N GLU A 44 -16.98 14.51 1.30
CA GLU A 44 -17.81 15.56 1.90
C GLU A 44 -17.23 15.95 3.25
N GLU A 45 -17.69 17.09 3.79
CA GLU A 45 -17.31 17.51 5.13
C GLU A 45 -17.61 16.41 6.15
N ALA A 46 -16.62 16.14 6.99
CA ALA A 46 -16.67 15.14 8.05
C ALA A 46 -16.08 15.72 9.32
N SER A 47 -16.60 15.29 10.48
CA SER A 47 -16.14 15.73 11.79
C SER A 47 -16.07 14.52 12.72
N PRO A 48 -15.07 13.66 12.57
CA PRO A 48 -14.87 12.52 13.46
C PRO A 48 -14.52 13.06 14.87
N VAL A 49 -15.18 12.53 15.88
CA VAL A 49 -14.95 12.92 17.29
C VAL A 49 -13.95 11.97 17.95
N ALA A 50 -14.11 10.68 17.68
CA ALA A 50 -13.28 9.62 18.23
C ALA A 50 -13.08 8.50 17.22
N PHE A 51 -12.05 7.68 17.44
CA PHE A 51 -11.83 6.43 16.73
C PHE A 51 -11.46 5.32 17.71
N ARG A 52 -11.62 4.09 17.29
CA ARG A 52 -11.27 2.89 18.05
C ARG A 52 -10.39 1.98 17.19
N VAL A 53 -9.46 1.28 17.83
CA VAL A 53 -8.75 0.16 17.23
C VAL A 53 -9.31 -1.11 17.83
N LEU A 54 -9.81 -1.99 16.99
CA LEU A 54 -10.44 -3.24 17.40
C LEU A 54 -9.54 -4.42 17.06
N ASP A 55 -9.41 -5.34 17.99
CA ASP A 55 -8.77 -6.64 17.75
C ASP A 55 -9.61 -7.47 16.79
N MET A 56 -9.01 -8.00 15.73
CA MET A 56 -9.71 -8.72 14.67
C MET A 56 -10.29 -10.06 15.09
N ARG A 57 -9.79 -10.66 16.16
CA ARG A 57 -10.21 -11.97 16.65
C ARG A 57 -11.35 -11.88 17.65
N THR A 58 -11.34 -10.83 18.49
CA THR A 58 -12.26 -10.69 19.64
C THR A 58 -13.26 -9.56 19.49
N ASP A 59 -13.09 -8.67 18.51
CA ASP A 59 -13.81 -7.39 18.37
C ASP A 59 -13.68 -6.45 19.56
N ALA A 60 -12.79 -6.76 20.50
CA ALA A 60 -12.54 -5.90 21.64
C ALA A 60 -11.86 -4.59 21.22
N CYS A 61 -12.28 -3.47 21.81
CA CYS A 61 -11.59 -2.21 21.68
C CYS A 61 -10.29 -2.25 22.51
N VAL A 62 -9.14 -2.20 21.84
CA VAL A 62 -7.81 -2.24 22.48
C VAL A 62 -7.15 -0.87 22.56
N PHE A 63 -7.62 0.08 21.78
CA PHE A 63 -7.17 1.47 21.82
C PHE A 63 -8.30 2.40 21.37
N SER A 64 -8.37 3.58 21.98
CA SER A 64 -9.26 4.66 21.54
C SER A 64 -8.49 5.97 21.46
N GLY A 65 -8.89 6.83 20.55
CA GLY A 65 -8.34 8.17 20.42
C GLY A 65 -9.44 9.16 20.06
N SER A 66 -9.20 10.43 20.37
CA SER A 66 -10.19 11.50 20.19
C SER A 66 -9.55 12.83 19.79
N VAL A 67 -10.39 13.77 19.37
CA VAL A 67 -9.97 15.15 19.12
C VAL A 67 -9.48 15.81 20.42
N GLU A 68 -10.12 15.57 21.54
CA GLU A 68 -9.76 16.13 22.85
C GLU A 68 -8.38 15.67 23.30
N GLU A 69 -8.03 14.42 23.05
CA GLU A 69 -6.72 13.85 23.35
C GLU A 69 -5.64 14.23 22.34
N GLY A 70 -6.01 14.93 21.25
CA GLY A 70 -5.10 15.34 20.21
C GLY A 70 -4.60 14.20 19.31
N THR A 71 -5.20 13.02 19.39
CA THR A 71 -4.90 11.86 18.54
C THR A 71 -5.60 11.90 17.19
N ILE A 72 -6.62 12.76 17.03
CA ILE A 72 -7.22 13.12 15.75
C ILE A 72 -6.76 14.52 15.38
N LYS A 73 -6.15 14.65 14.18
CA LYS A 73 -5.72 15.94 13.64
C LYS A 73 -6.19 16.10 12.20
N GLU A 74 -6.92 17.18 11.95
CA GLU A 74 -7.27 17.57 10.58
C GLU A 74 -6.03 17.97 9.79
N VAL A 75 -6.01 17.61 8.51
CA VAL A 75 -4.95 17.96 7.55
C VAL A 75 -5.55 18.48 6.25
N PRO A 76 -4.83 19.32 5.49
CA PRO A 76 -5.35 19.88 4.24
C PRO A 76 -5.71 18.80 3.23
N ALA A 77 -6.97 18.73 2.81
CA ALA A 77 -7.54 17.72 1.90
C ALA A 77 -7.80 18.24 0.48
N VAL A 78 -7.99 19.53 0.32
CA VAL A 78 -8.48 20.17 -0.94
C VAL A 78 -7.62 19.85 -2.16
N LYS A 79 -6.30 19.74 -1.99
CA LYS A 79 -5.37 19.39 -3.09
C LYS A 79 -5.55 17.98 -3.64
N TRP A 80 -6.26 17.11 -2.92
CA TRP A 80 -6.45 15.69 -3.23
C TRP A 80 -7.85 15.39 -3.77
N GLY A 81 -8.68 16.40 -3.96
CA GLY A 81 -10.07 16.24 -4.39
C GLY A 81 -10.98 15.66 -3.28
N MET A 82 -10.56 15.77 -2.02
CA MET A 82 -11.34 15.42 -0.84
C MET A 82 -11.78 16.69 -0.12
N ALA A 83 -12.95 16.66 0.53
CA ALA A 83 -13.41 17.76 1.36
C ALA A 83 -12.74 17.77 2.73
N SER A 84 -12.51 16.57 3.31
CA SER A 84 -11.90 16.44 4.65
C SER A 84 -10.85 15.33 4.68
N ALA A 85 -9.79 15.53 5.47
CA ALA A 85 -8.81 14.51 5.79
C ALA A 85 -8.32 14.66 7.23
N PHE A 86 -8.15 13.52 7.93
CA PHE A 86 -7.73 13.46 9.34
C PHE A 86 -6.68 12.39 9.52
N ARG A 87 -5.68 12.68 10.37
CA ARG A 87 -4.75 11.69 10.88
C ARG A 87 -5.31 11.13 12.18
N LEU A 88 -5.34 9.82 12.29
CA LEU A 88 -5.77 9.06 13.45
C LEU A 88 -4.52 8.39 14.01
N ASP A 89 -3.96 8.93 15.09
CA ASP A 89 -2.71 8.48 15.69
C ASP A 89 -2.98 7.45 16.78
N PHE A 90 -2.46 6.25 16.61
CA PHE A 90 -2.52 5.15 17.56
C PHE A 90 -1.13 4.58 17.88
N SER A 91 -0.10 5.42 17.82
CA SER A 91 1.30 5.04 18.05
C SER A 91 1.55 4.41 19.42
N GLU A 92 0.72 4.73 20.42
CA GLU A 92 0.82 4.16 21.77
C GLU A 92 0.35 2.70 21.86
N LEU A 93 -0.41 2.20 20.88
CA LEU A 93 -0.75 0.77 20.80
C LEU A 93 0.49 -0.02 20.38
N LYS A 94 1.11 -0.76 21.29
CA LYS A 94 2.35 -1.54 21.06
C LYS A 94 2.14 -3.04 21.07
N GLU A 95 0.96 -3.49 21.48
CA GLU A 95 0.63 -4.92 21.53
C GLU A 95 0.62 -5.53 20.13
N GLU A 96 1.24 -6.68 20.00
CA GLU A 96 1.26 -7.43 18.76
C GLU A 96 -0.09 -8.09 18.49
N GLY A 97 -0.55 -8.03 17.24
CA GLY A 97 -1.85 -8.58 16.88
C GLY A 97 -2.34 -8.14 15.51
N GLY A 98 -3.55 -8.58 15.19
CA GLY A 98 -4.30 -8.17 14.00
C GLY A 98 -5.41 -7.20 14.38
N TYR A 99 -5.50 -6.08 13.69
CA TYR A 99 -6.37 -4.97 14.07
C TYR A 99 -7.10 -4.34 12.89
N ARG A 100 -8.15 -3.57 13.18
CA ARG A 100 -8.76 -2.58 12.29
C ARG A 100 -9.07 -1.30 13.04
N VAL A 101 -9.02 -0.17 12.34
CA VAL A 101 -9.44 1.14 12.86
C VAL A 101 -10.88 1.40 12.47
N VAL A 102 -11.68 1.88 13.41
CA VAL A 102 -13.10 2.18 13.19
C VAL A 102 -13.40 3.58 13.74
N THR A 103 -14.16 4.37 13.00
CA THR A 103 -14.69 5.66 13.45
C THR A 103 -16.13 5.83 13.00
N ASP A 104 -16.91 6.49 13.85
CA ASP A 104 -18.27 6.88 13.51
C ASP A 104 -18.26 8.34 13.05
N ILE A 105 -18.78 8.59 11.86
CA ILE A 105 -18.90 9.94 11.30
C ILE A 105 -20.36 10.39 11.42
N PRO A 106 -20.66 11.48 12.14
CA PRO A 106 -22.00 11.99 12.27
C PRO A 106 -22.70 12.16 10.91
N GLY A 107 -23.88 11.59 10.78
CA GLY A 107 -24.68 11.65 9.54
C GLY A 107 -24.24 10.73 8.40
N LYS A 108 -23.09 10.01 8.53
CA LYS A 108 -22.55 9.14 7.49
C LYS A 108 -22.43 7.67 7.93
N GLY A 109 -22.46 7.40 9.23
CA GLY A 109 -22.32 6.06 9.79
C GLY A 109 -20.86 5.67 10.10
N THR A 110 -20.64 4.38 10.26
CA THR A 110 -19.36 3.80 10.66
C THR A 110 -18.46 3.57 9.44
N VAL A 111 -17.20 3.95 9.56
CA VAL A 111 -16.15 3.71 8.55
C VAL A 111 -15.06 2.86 9.18
N GLU A 112 -14.63 1.82 8.46
CA GLU A 112 -13.60 0.89 8.91
C GLU A 112 -12.40 0.88 7.97
N SER A 113 -11.22 0.63 8.52
CA SER A 113 -10.01 0.39 7.73
C SER A 113 -9.93 -1.05 7.24
N PRO A 114 -9.13 -1.35 6.19
CA PRO A 114 -8.62 -2.70 6.01
C PRO A 114 -7.94 -3.21 7.27
N ALA A 115 -7.85 -4.54 7.40
CA ALA A 115 -7.10 -5.18 8.47
C ALA A 115 -5.59 -4.87 8.32
N PHE A 116 -4.89 -4.76 9.46
CA PHE A 116 -3.44 -4.59 9.51
C PHE A 116 -2.85 -5.36 10.71
N ARG A 117 -1.53 -5.51 10.73
CA ARG A 117 -0.83 -6.17 11.83
C ARG A 117 0.12 -5.21 12.54
N ILE A 118 0.29 -5.42 13.85
CA ILE A 118 1.41 -4.93 14.63
C ILE A 118 2.20 -6.17 15.05
N GLY A 119 3.49 -6.21 14.79
CA GLY A 119 4.35 -7.33 15.14
C GLY A 119 5.80 -7.08 14.79
N ALA A 120 6.72 -7.73 15.51
CA ALA A 120 8.15 -7.59 15.28
C ALA A 120 8.58 -8.11 13.90
N GLU A 121 7.82 -9.05 13.33
CA GLU A 121 8.11 -9.74 12.08
C GLU A 121 7.34 -9.21 10.85
N VAL A 122 6.60 -8.10 10.97
CA VAL A 122 5.71 -7.62 9.88
C VAL A 122 6.44 -7.31 8.57
N TYR A 123 7.73 -7.00 8.63
CA TYR A 123 8.56 -6.75 7.45
C TYR A 123 9.51 -7.91 7.11
N GLU A 124 9.40 -9.05 7.82
CA GLU A 124 10.19 -10.22 7.50
C GLU A 124 9.90 -10.73 6.08
N GLY A 125 10.94 -11.03 5.32
CA GLY A 125 10.81 -11.45 3.92
C GLY A 125 10.51 -10.33 2.92
N THR A 126 10.21 -9.10 3.36
CA THR A 126 9.91 -7.98 2.45
C THR A 126 11.10 -7.64 1.55
N ALA A 127 12.33 -7.70 2.08
CA ALA A 127 13.53 -7.46 1.29
C ALA A 127 13.72 -8.52 0.20
N ASP A 128 13.49 -9.81 0.50
CA ASP A 128 13.56 -10.88 -0.48
C ASP A 128 12.52 -10.75 -1.58
N PHE A 129 11.31 -10.32 -1.22
CA PHE A 129 10.26 -10.02 -2.19
C PHE A 129 10.68 -8.89 -3.14
N LEU A 130 11.23 -7.80 -2.61
CA LEU A 130 11.73 -6.68 -3.42
C LEU A 130 12.92 -7.10 -4.31
N LEU A 131 13.83 -7.91 -3.79
CA LEU A 131 14.95 -8.46 -4.58
C LEU A 131 14.46 -9.38 -5.70
N THR A 132 13.39 -10.14 -5.47
CA THR A 132 12.74 -10.94 -6.51
C THR A 132 12.21 -10.06 -7.64
N TYR A 133 11.54 -8.95 -7.30
CA TYR A 133 11.12 -7.96 -8.28
C TYR A 133 12.30 -7.36 -9.06
N MET A 134 13.37 -6.96 -8.35
CA MET A 134 14.57 -6.40 -8.97
C MET A 134 15.25 -7.40 -9.93
N ARG A 135 15.26 -8.70 -9.61
CA ARG A 135 15.74 -9.75 -10.50
C ARG A 135 14.87 -9.90 -11.73
N GLN A 136 13.55 -9.84 -11.57
CA GLN A 136 12.60 -9.93 -12.69
C GLN A 136 12.74 -8.76 -13.66
N GLN A 137 13.03 -7.56 -13.16
CA GLN A 137 13.23 -6.37 -13.96
C GLN A 137 14.65 -6.23 -14.54
N ARG A 138 15.58 -7.09 -14.14
CA ARG A 138 16.96 -7.06 -14.64
C ARG A 138 16.99 -7.35 -16.14
N CYS A 139 17.62 -6.45 -16.92
CA CYS A 139 17.87 -6.70 -18.33
C CYS A 139 18.99 -7.72 -18.53
N GLY A 140 18.84 -8.58 -19.50
CA GLY A 140 19.71 -9.70 -19.80
C GLY A 140 19.00 -11.01 -19.49
N ASP A 141 19.59 -11.84 -18.64
CA ASP A 141 18.98 -13.11 -18.23
C ASP A 141 17.80 -12.87 -17.30
N ASN A 142 16.62 -13.35 -17.69
CA ASN A 142 15.43 -13.32 -16.85
C ASN A 142 15.17 -14.71 -16.27
N PRO A 143 15.41 -14.90 -14.95
CA PRO A 143 15.30 -16.22 -14.35
C PRO A 143 13.85 -16.75 -14.24
N PHE A 144 12.84 -15.91 -14.49
CA PHE A 144 11.43 -16.31 -14.46
C PHE A 144 10.93 -16.74 -15.84
N LEU A 145 11.50 -16.17 -16.90
CA LEU A 145 11.14 -16.48 -18.29
C LEU A 145 12.12 -17.46 -18.94
N ASP A 146 13.22 -17.77 -18.28
CA ASP A 146 14.32 -18.60 -18.79
C ASP A 146 14.79 -18.16 -20.18
N THR A 147 14.93 -16.86 -20.36
CA THR A 147 15.30 -16.28 -21.65
C THR A 147 16.06 -14.96 -21.49
N LEU A 148 16.79 -14.61 -22.54
CA LEU A 148 17.47 -13.33 -22.65
C LEU A 148 16.59 -12.31 -23.37
N CYS A 149 16.57 -11.08 -22.85
CA CYS A 149 15.94 -9.94 -23.53
C CYS A 149 16.97 -9.09 -24.28
N HIS A 150 16.53 -8.13 -25.10
CA HIS A 150 17.34 -7.13 -25.82
C HIS A 150 18.48 -7.72 -26.65
N GLN A 151 18.24 -8.88 -27.28
CA GLN A 151 19.29 -9.58 -28.05
C GLN A 151 19.54 -8.97 -29.42
N ASN A 152 18.55 -8.25 -30.00
CA ASN A 152 18.55 -7.85 -31.38
C ASN A 152 18.15 -6.40 -31.67
N ASP A 153 18.06 -5.54 -30.68
CA ASP A 153 17.52 -4.19 -30.77
C ASP A 153 18.57 -3.07 -30.62
N GLY A 154 19.83 -3.42 -30.37
CA GLY A 154 20.92 -2.46 -30.32
C GLY A 154 21.57 -2.27 -31.69
N TYR A 155 21.41 -1.09 -32.29
CA TYR A 155 22.07 -0.75 -33.57
C TYR A 155 22.72 0.63 -33.43
N ILE A 156 23.94 0.75 -34.00
CA ILE A 156 24.60 2.02 -34.18
C ILE A 156 23.89 2.81 -35.25
N VAL A 157 23.52 4.04 -34.97
CA VAL A 157 22.92 4.98 -35.91
C VAL A 157 23.79 6.22 -36.05
N LEU A 158 23.75 6.87 -37.18
CA LEU A 158 24.43 8.15 -37.46
C LEU A 158 25.96 8.13 -37.24
N HIS A 159 26.60 6.96 -37.36
CA HIS A 159 28.08 6.85 -37.38
C HIS A 159 28.60 6.73 -38.81
N PRO A 160 29.64 7.46 -39.19
CA PRO A 160 30.13 7.49 -40.59
C PRO A 160 30.42 6.11 -41.17
N GLU A 161 30.99 5.19 -40.38
CA GLU A 161 31.49 3.89 -40.85
C GLU A 161 30.76 2.69 -40.25
N ARG A 162 30.01 2.91 -39.12
CA ARG A 162 29.46 1.82 -38.32
C ARG A 162 27.93 1.82 -38.25
N THR A 163 27.25 2.66 -39.03
CA THR A 163 25.80 2.69 -39.09
C THR A 163 25.22 1.32 -39.47
N GLY A 164 24.29 0.79 -38.67
CA GLY A 164 23.69 -0.52 -38.88
C GLY A 164 24.44 -1.68 -38.22
N GLU A 165 25.59 -1.45 -37.59
CA GLU A 165 26.28 -2.44 -36.80
C GLU A 165 25.51 -2.76 -35.53
N LYS A 166 25.35 -4.05 -35.20
CA LYS A 166 24.76 -4.49 -33.94
C LYS A 166 25.74 -4.33 -32.79
N ILE A 167 25.22 -3.88 -31.66
CA ILE A 167 25.93 -3.82 -30.37
C ILE A 167 25.11 -4.48 -29.27
N ASP A 168 25.79 -5.00 -28.26
CA ASP A 168 25.13 -5.51 -27.06
C ASP A 168 24.70 -4.33 -26.19
N VAL A 169 23.37 -4.20 -25.99
CA VAL A 169 22.74 -3.16 -25.16
C VAL A 169 22.11 -3.74 -23.89
N ARG A 170 22.37 -5.00 -23.59
CA ARG A 170 21.88 -5.63 -22.37
C ARG A 170 22.55 -5.04 -21.15
N GLY A 171 21.80 -4.89 -20.08
CA GLY A 171 22.30 -4.42 -18.78
C GLY A 171 21.34 -3.45 -18.11
N GLY A 172 21.57 -3.16 -16.85
CA GLY A 172 20.66 -2.32 -16.06
C GLY A 172 19.31 -2.98 -15.80
N TRP A 173 18.26 -2.18 -15.66
CA TRP A 173 16.91 -2.62 -15.38
C TRP A 173 15.91 -2.03 -16.37
N HIS A 174 14.86 -2.78 -16.65
CA HIS A 174 13.70 -2.28 -17.35
C HIS A 174 12.99 -1.25 -16.47
N ASP A 175 12.47 -0.19 -17.07
CA ASP A 175 11.74 0.86 -16.35
C ASP A 175 10.35 0.37 -15.91
N ALA A 176 9.66 -0.32 -16.80
CA ALA A 176 8.31 -0.82 -16.58
C ALA A 176 8.06 -2.11 -17.40
N THR A 177 6.80 -2.43 -17.65
CA THR A 177 6.36 -3.59 -18.43
C THR A 177 6.64 -3.47 -19.93
N ASP A 178 7.03 -2.30 -20.40
CA ASP A 178 7.41 -2.01 -21.80
C ASP A 178 8.86 -2.40 -22.14
N TYR A 179 9.61 -2.87 -21.15
CA TYR A 179 11.02 -3.27 -21.27
C TYR A 179 11.98 -2.14 -21.69
N LEU A 180 11.55 -0.88 -21.68
CA LEU A 180 12.44 0.25 -21.92
C LEU A 180 13.51 0.36 -20.84
N GLN A 181 14.70 0.77 -21.27
CA GLN A 181 15.85 0.97 -20.39
C GLN A 181 16.20 2.45 -20.32
N TYR A 182 16.20 2.99 -19.12
CA TYR A 182 16.65 4.36 -18.87
C TYR A 182 17.88 4.36 -17.97
N LEU A 183 18.90 5.07 -18.38
CA LEU A 183 20.13 5.19 -17.58
C LEU A 183 19.82 5.75 -16.18
N THR A 184 18.95 6.74 -16.08
CA THR A 184 18.58 7.39 -14.82
C THR A 184 17.95 6.40 -13.84
N THR A 185 16.98 5.58 -14.26
CA THR A 185 16.31 4.61 -13.40
C THR A 185 17.26 3.49 -12.98
N SER A 186 18.09 3.00 -13.90
CA SER A 186 19.11 1.99 -13.61
C SER A 186 20.18 2.50 -12.63
N ALA A 187 20.65 3.73 -12.81
CA ALA A 187 21.62 4.36 -11.90
C ALA A 187 21.01 4.56 -10.49
N ASN A 188 19.76 5.01 -10.41
CA ASN A 188 19.07 5.16 -9.13
C ASN A 188 18.87 3.81 -8.44
N ALA A 189 18.44 2.77 -9.14
CA ALA A 189 18.29 1.42 -8.59
C ALA A 189 19.62 0.90 -8.03
N THR A 190 20.71 1.06 -8.78
CA THR A 190 22.06 0.69 -8.33
C THR A 190 22.45 1.44 -7.07
N PHE A 191 22.27 2.77 -7.06
CA PHE A 191 22.57 3.58 -5.90
C PHE A 191 21.78 3.16 -4.65
N GLN A 192 20.48 2.93 -4.78
CA GLN A 192 19.62 2.54 -3.66
C GLN A 192 20.03 1.18 -3.08
N MET A 193 20.35 0.21 -3.93
CA MET A 193 20.81 -1.11 -3.47
C MET A 193 22.18 -1.03 -2.77
N MET A 194 23.12 -0.26 -3.31
CA MET A 194 24.42 -0.04 -2.68
C MET A 194 24.26 0.69 -1.34
N PHE A 195 23.41 1.71 -1.29
CA PHE A 195 23.14 2.45 -0.06
C PHE A 195 22.49 1.55 1.00
N ALA A 196 21.50 0.74 0.63
CA ALA A 196 20.87 -0.21 1.53
C ALA A 196 21.89 -1.22 2.07
N TYR A 197 22.77 -1.74 1.22
CA TYR A 197 23.84 -2.65 1.64
C TYR A 197 24.76 -2.00 2.68
N THR A 198 25.24 -0.76 2.42
CA THR A 198 26.14 -0.06 3.36
C THR A 198 25.47 0.30 4.69
N GLN A 199 24.14 0.44 4.72
CA GLN A 199 23.39 0.73 5.95
C GLN A 199 23.05 -0.54 6.76
N ALA A 200 23.17 -1.72 6.15
CA ALA A 200 22.78 -3.00 6.75
C ALA A 200 23.96 -4.00 6.85
N GLU A 201 25.19 -3.56 6.62
CA GLU A 201 26.38 -4.43 6.56
C GLU A 201 26.62 -5.21 7.86
N ASP A 202 26.16 -4.69 9.00
CA ASP A 202 26.34 -5.29 10.34
C ASP A 202 25.07 -6.03 10.84
N LYS A 203 24.09 -6.32 10.01
CA LYS A 203 22.81 -6.95 10.42
C LYS A 203 22.61 -8.33 9.83
#